data_9c00f71ddb230838760cdb1b7fcbe1ac
#
_entry.id   9c00f71ddb230838760cdb1b7fcbe1ac
#
_cell.length_a   1.000
_cell.length_b   1.000
_cell.length_c   1.000
_cell.angle_alpha   90.00
_cell.angle_beta   90.00
_cell.angle_gamma   90.00
#
_symmetry.space_group_name_H-M   'P 1'
#
loop_
_entity.id
_entity.type
_entity.pdbx_description
1 polymer ?
#
loop_
_entity_poly.entity_id
_entity_poly.type
_entity_poly.pdbx_seq_one_letter_code
_entity_poly.pdbx_strand_id
1 'polypeptide(L)' 'MADTPTTDVDLDNSQWVDSVYQTYLSRDPDEEGKAYWIKDIDEMVENGETLDIARKRVIGNIKLSPEYKTKHAM' A
#
# COMPACT_ATOMS: atom_id res chain seq x y z
N MET A 1 5.89 13.57 15.92
CA MET A 1 5.57 13.51 15.39
C MET A 1 5.10 13.06 14.67
N ALA A 2 4.95 12.92 14.27
CA ALA A 2 4.55 12.57 13.58
C ALA A 2 4.17 12.27 12.98
N ASP A 3 3.93 12.24 12.77
CA ASP A 3 3.44 11.96 12.28
C ASP A 3 3.04 11.75 11.29
N THR A 4 3.53 12.09 10.50
CA THR A 4 2.89 11.92 9.37
C THR A 4 3.10 10.67 8.84
N PRO A 5 2.11 9.99 8.66
CA PRO A 5 2.15 8.70 8.26
C PRO A 5 2.70 8.50 6.93
N THR A 6 2.64 9.44 6.16
CA THR A 6 2.88 9.13 4.86
C THR A 6 4.27 9.06 4.49
N THR A 7 5.07 9.57 5.27
CA THR A 7 6.31 9.53 4.86
C THR A 7 6.99 8.41 5.30
N ASP A 8 6.54 7.44 5.20
CA ASP A 8 6.83 6.34 5.68
C ASP A 8 7.96 5.64 5.14
N VAL A 9 9.01 6.31 4.74
CA VAL A 9 10.26 5.69 4.45
C VAL A 9 10.81 4.96 5.65
N ASP A 10 10.34 5.33 6.84
CA ASP A 10 10.75 4.64 8.05
C ASP A 10 10.02 3.34 8.25
N LEU A 11 8.95 3.10 7.56
CA LEU A 11 8.23 1.85 7.66
C LEU A 11 8.75 0.89 6.61
N ASP A 12 8.94 -0.37 6.99
CA ASP A 12 9.24 -1.35 5.97
C ASP A 12 7.98 -1.62 5.15
N ASN A 13 8.13 -2.36 4.08
CA ASN A 13 7.00 -2.58 3.18
C ASN A 13 5.85 -3.33 3.86
N SER A 14 6.17 -4.22 4.79
CA SER A 14 5.15 -4.95 5.51
C SER A 14 4.28 -4.01 6.34
N GLN A 15 4.92 -3.15 7.13
CA GLN A 15 4.20 -2.19 7.96
C GLN A 15 3.44 -1.20 7.10
N TRP A 16 4.05 -0.79 5.99
CA TRP A 16 3.42 0.17 5.11
C TRP A 16 2.14 -0.39 4.48
N VAL A 17 2.19 -1.65 4.02
CA VAL A 17 1.01 -2.29 3.43
C VAL A 17 -0.10 -2.39 4.48
N ASP A 18 0.25 -2.74 5.73
CA ASP A 18 -0.73 -2.76 6.80
C ASP A 18 -1.41 -1.40 6.95
N SER A 19 -0.64 -0.32 6.93
CA SER A 19 -1.18 0.99 7.10
C SER A 19 -2.07 1.41 5.93
N VAL A 20 -1.71 1.03 4.72
CA VAL A 20 -2.51 1.33 3.54
C VAL A 20 -3.87 0.63 3.63
N TYR A 21 -3.90 -0.64 4.02
CA TYR A 21 -5.16 -1.35 4.16
C TYR A 21 -6.03 -0.70 5.24
N GLN A 22 -5.44 -0.32 6.37
CA GLN A 22 -6.21 0.35 7.41
C GLN A 22 -6.76 1.69 6.92
N THR A 23 -5.95 2.44 6.21
CA THR A 23 -6.35 3.76 5.74
C THR A 23 -7.44 3.70 4.67
N TYR A 24 -7.26 2.80 3.71
CA TYR A 24 -8.15 2.79 2.55
C TYR A 24 -9.25 1.73 2.62
N LEU A 25 -9.00 0.63 3.30
CA LEU A 25 -9.95 -0.47 3.34
C LEU A 25 -10.48 -0.77 4.74
N SER A 26 -9.96 -0.10 5.74
CA SER A 26 -10.41 -0.21 7.13
C SER A 26 -10.30 -1.63 7.68
N ARG A 27 -9.30 -2.34 7.25
CA ARG A 27 -9.04 -3.69 7.74
C ARG A 27 -7.58 -4.06 7.54
N ASP A 28 -7.16 -5.14 8.15
CA ASP A 28 -5.82 -5.66 7.92
C ASP A 28 -5.78 -6.43 6.61
N PRO A 29 -4.63 -6.46 5.93
CA PRO A 29 -4.50 -7.27 4.72
C PRO A 29 -4.43 -8.74 5.09
N ASP A 30 -4.94 -9.59 4.22
CA ASP A 30 -4.69 -11.02 4.39
C ASP A 30 -3.27 -11.32 3.94
N GLU A 31 -2.77 -12.48 4.32
CA GLU A 31 -1.36 -12.79 4.09
C GLU A 31 -1.00 -12.80 2.62
N GLU A 32 -1.88 -13.34 1.80
CA GLU A 32 -1.61 -13.40 0.37
C GLU A 32 -1.58 -12.02 -0.26
N GLY A 33 -2.52 -11.18 0.11
CA GLY A 33 -2.55 -9.83 -0.43
C GLY A 33 -1.36 -9.02 0.00
N LYS A 34 -0.98 -9.15 1.26
CA LYS A 34 0.19 -8.46 1.77
C LYS A 34 1.46 -8.90 1.04
N ALA A 35 1.64 -10.20 0.88
CA ALA A 35 2.81 -10.71 0.17
C ALA A 35 2.83 -10.23 -1.28
N TYR A 36 1.67 -10.19 -1.92
CA TYR A 36 1.57 -9.72 -3.29
C TYR A 36 2.05 -8.28 -3.43
N TRP A 37 1.59 -7.40 -2.55
CA TRP A 37 1.96 -5.99 -2.66
C TRP A 37 3.42 -5.76 -2.30
N ILE A 38 3.94 -6.49 -1.31
CA ILE A 38 5.34 -6.37 -0.95
C ILE A 38 6.22 -6.78 -2.13
N LYS A 39 5.87 -7.90 -2.76
CA LYS A 39 6.62 -8.35 -3.91
C LYS A 39 6.55 -7.35 -5.05
N ASP A 40 5.39 -6.78 -5.29
CA ASP A 40 5.19 -5.81 -6.34
C ASP A 40 6.07 -4.58 -6.12
N ILE A 41 6.11 -4.08 -4.89
CA ILE A 41 6.95 -2.95 -4.55
C ILE A 41 8.41 -3.30 -4.75
N ASP A 42 8.84 -4.45 -4.27
CA ASP A 42 10.23 -4.85 -4.38
C ASP A 42 10.66 -4.96 -5.84
N GLU A 43 9.80 -5.51 -6.67
CA GLU A 43 10.12 -5.65 -8.10
C GLU A 43 10.23 -4.29 -8.76
N MET A 44 9.37 -3.36 -8.43
CA MET A 44 9.45 -2.04 -9.02
C MET A 44 10.74 -1.33 -8.62
N VAL A 45 11.13 -1.46 -7.36
CA VAL A 45 12.36 -0.84 -6.91
C VAL A 45 13.57 -1.49 -7.58
N GLU A 46 13.55 -2.80 -7.75
CA GLU A 46 14.62 -3.49 -8.45
C GLU A 46 14.74 -3.03 -9.91
N ASN A 47 13.63 -2.67 -10.51
CA ASN A 47 13.62 -2.22 -11.89
C ASN A 47 13.99 -0.74 -12.05
N GLY A 48 14.34 -0.09 -10.96
CA GLY A 48 14.81 1.30 -11.04
C GLY A 48 13.81 2.35 -10.59
N GLU A 49 12.63 1.94 -10.19
CA GLU A 49 11.66 2.91 -9.69
C GLU A 49 12.02 3.31 -8.26
N THR A 50 11.62 4.50 -7.87
CA THR A 50 11.82 4.89 -6.48
C THR A 50 10.78 4.23 -5.60
N LEU A 51 11.09 4.11 -4.33
CA LEU A 51 10.14 3.55 -3.38
C LEU A 51 8.85 4.37 -3.34
N ASP A 52 8.97 5.68 -3.43
CA ASP A 52 7.81 6.56 -3.42
C ASP A 52 6.87 6.26 -4.59
N ILE A 53 7.43 6.11 -5.78
CA ILE A 53 6.62 5.79 -6.95
C ILE A 53 5.98 4.42 -6.83
N ALA A 54 6.75 3.45 -6.33
CA ALA A 54 6.21 2.10 -6.16
C ALA A 54 5.03 2.11 -5.20
N ARG A 55 5.15 2.81 -4.09
CA ARG A 55 4.07 2.88 -3.11
C ARG A 55 2.86 3.62 -3.63
N LYS A 56 3.07 4.69 -4.39
CA LYS A 56 1.96 5.40 -5.01
C LYS A 56 1.19 4.51 -5.98
N ARG A 57 1.91 3.65 -6.68
CA ARG A 57 1.27 2.73 -7.61
C ARG A 57 0.39 1.72 -6.89
N VAL A 58 0.88 1.22 -5.74
CA VAL A 58 0.08 0.30 -4.93
C VAL A 58 -1.21 0.99 -4.46
N ILE A 59 -1.11 2.21 -3.98
CA ILE A 59 -2.28 2.95 -3.54
C ILE A 59 -3.27 3.13 -4.69
N GLY A 60 -2.78 3.48 -5.87
CA GLY A 60 -3.64 3.62 -7.04
C GLY A 60 -4.36 2.34 -7.38
N ASN A 61 -3.67 1.22 -7.31
CA ASN A 61 -4.28 -0.08 -7.59
C ASN A 61 -5.33 -0.44 -6.56
N ILE A 62 -5.06 -0.16 -5.29
CA ILE A 62 -6.03 -0.43 -4.23
C ILE A 62 -7.29 0.43 -4.43
N LYS A 63 -7.12 1.68 -4.81
CA LYS A 63 -8.27 2.54 -5.06
C LYS A 63 -9.09 2.10 -6.25
N LEU A 64 -8.48 1.37 -7.18
CA LEU A 64 -9.22 0.83 -8.32
C LEU A 64 -9.85 -0.50 -8.01
N SER A 65 -9.56 -1.08 -6.86
CA SER A 65 -10.08 -2.39 -6.55
C SER A 65 -11.59 -2.34 -6.28
N PRO A 66 -12.29 -3.42 -6.56
CA PRO A 66 -13.71 -3.46 -6.26
C PRO A 66 -14.00 -3.27 -4.78
N GLU A 67 -13.14 -3.76 -3.92
CA GLU A 67 -13.34 -3.61 -2.49
C GLU A 67 -13.34 -2.14 -2.08
N TYR A 68 -12.39 -1.36 -2.58
CA TYR A 68 -12.34 0.05 -2.26
C TYR A 68 -13.57 0.76 -2.78
N LYS A 69 -13.93 0.46 -4.02
CA LYS A 69 -15.08 1.10 -4.63
C LYS A 69 -16.35 0.80 -3.88
N THR A 70 -16.50 -0.44 -3.42
CA THR A 70 -17.68 -0.82 -2.65
C THR A 70 -17.74 -0.08 -1.32
N LYS A 71 -16.62 0.02 -0.62
CA LYS A 71 -16.61 0.70 0.68
C LYS A 71 -16.86 2.19 0.57
N HIS A 72 -16.46 2.78 -0.53
CA HIS A 72 -16.58 4.23 -0.71
C HIS A 72 -17.65 4.64 -1.70
N ALA A 73 -18.45 3.71 -2.14
CA ALA A 73 -19.55 4.04 -3.03
C ALA A 73 -20.65 4.72 -2.23
N MET A 74 -21.31 5.61 -2.87
CA MET A 74 -22.40 6.34 -2.23
C MET A 74 -23.75 6.00 -2.81
#